data_a85f2a89aeaa421419ef28a643e56aef
#
_entry.id   a85f2a89aeaa421419ef28a643e56aef
#
_cell.length_a   1.000
_cell.length_b   1.000
_cell.length_c   1.000
_cell.angle_alpha   90.00
_cell.angle_beta   90.00
_cell.angle_gamma   90.00
#
_symmetry.space_group_name_H-M   'P 1'
#
loop_
_entity.id
_entity.type
_entity.pdbx_description
1 polymer ?
#
loop_
_entity_poly.entity_id
_entity_poly.type
_entity_poly.pdbx_seq_one_letter_code
_entity_poly.pdbx_strand_id
1 'polypeptide(L)'
;MIPAYLIRDTPASAWVSMKNLIEQWGDDVKTEDGALTREARNFLVTVKYPLQGWPIQGSGWDLMALEEYSKHMVDADPRGFDYSYGNRLRAYESFIDDRQASIFDQLENVINKLREAQETRRAIMVTWYPSDIKKKNVPCMIMVDLLIRAGKLHLTAIFRSHDIARAWPANVYGLSKIMKLIAESLGVEIGTLTTFSISAHIYRE
;
A
#
# COMPACT_ATOMS: atom_id res chain seq x y z
N MET A 1 -18.63 -3.71 16.70
CA MET A 1 -18.42 -3.37 15.28
C MET A 1 -17.39 -2.26 15.22
N ILE A 2 -16.26 -2.46 14.58
CA ILE A 2 -15.21 -1.44 14.39
C ILE A 2 -15.74 -0.41 13.41
N PRO A 3 -15.50 0.92 13.66
CA PRO A 3 -15.85 1.91 12.66
C PRO A 3 -15.11 1.60 11.35
N ALA A 4 -15.84 1.50 10.27
CA ALA A 4 -15.28 1.14 8.96
C ALA A 4 -14.36 2.22 8.36
N TYR A 5 -14.27 3.40 9.00
CA TYR A 5 -13.55 4.54 8.45
C TYR A 5 -12.85 5.38 9.56
N LEU A 6 -11.56 5.61 9.37
CA LEU A 6 -10.72 6.40 10.27
C LEU A 6 -9.98 7.49 9.49
N ILE A 7 -10.05 8.75 9.94
CA ILE A 7 -9.22 9.85 9.42
C ILE A 7 -8.27 10.29 10.52
N ARG A 8 -6.98 10.43 10.16
CA ARG A 8 -5.94 10.96 11.06
C ARG A 8 -5.02 11.91 10.32
N ASP A 9 -4.37 12.78 11.06
CA ASP A 9 -3.48 13.77 10.45
C ASP A 9 -2.17 13.11 10.00
N THR A 10 -1.57 12.27 10.83
CA THR A 10 -0.26 11.65 10.55
C THR A 10 -0.31 10.12 10.57
N PRO A 11 0.66 9.44 9.91
CA PRO A 11 0.79 7.99 10.01
C PRO A 11 0.91 7.48 11.44
N ALA A 12 1.64 8.19 12.30
CA ALA A 12 1.80 7.81 13.71
C ALA A 12 0.47 7.78 14.45
N SER A 13 -0.35 8.83 14.32
CA SER A 13 -1.67 8.89 14.96
C SER A 13 -2.65 7.85 14.37
N ALA A 14 -2.53 7.57 13.08
CA ALA A 14 -3.32 6.54 12.41
C ALA A 14 -2.97 5.14 12.94
N TRP A 15 -1.68 4.80 13.00
CA TRP A 15 -1.19 3.51 13.46
C TRP A 15 -1.61 3.19 14.90
N VAL A 16 -1.41 4.13 15.82
CA VAL A 16 -1.84 3.98 17.22
C VAL A 16 -3.35 3.75 17.31
N SER A 17 -4.13 4.55 16.58
CA SER A 17 -5.59 4.40 16.58
C SER A 17 -6.06 3.06 16.02
N MET A 18 -5.47 2.59 14.91
CA MET A 18 -5.80 1.29 14.33
C MET A 18 -5.50 0.14 15.28
N LYS A 19 -4.29 0.13 15.88
CA LYS A 19 -3.91 -0.89 16.85
C LYS A 19 -4.90 -0.97 18.01
N ASN A 20 -5.20 0.16 18.63
CA ASN A 20 -6.13 0.21 19.76
C ASN A 20 -7.52 -0.29 19.36
N LEU A 21 -8.05 0.09 18.20
CA LEU A 21 -9.35 -0.35 17.74
C LEU A 21 -9.39 -1.85 17.44
N ILE A 22 -8.35 -2.39 16.78
CA ILE A 22 -8.25 -3.81 16.49
C ILE A 22 -8.11 -4.62 17.79
N GLU A 23 -7.26 -4.18 18.71
CA GLU A 23 -7.09 -4.85 20.00
C GLU A 23 -8.40 -4.87 20.80
N GLN A 24 -9.12 -3.77 20.83
CA GLN A 24 -10.34 -3.64 21.62
C GLN A 24 -11.55 -4.35 20.98
N TRP A 25 -11.72 -4.26 19.67
CA TRP A 25 -12.96 -4.61 18.97
C TRP A 25 -12.80 -5.66 17.86
N GLY A 26 -11.58 -6.09 17.54
CA GLY A 26 -11.36 -7.12 16.50
C GLY A 26 -11.87 -8.49 16.95
N ASP A 27 -12.01 -9.39 16.00
CA ASP A 27 -12.34 -10.79 16.22
C ASP A 27 -11.07 -11.62 16.33
N ASP A 28 -11.05 -12.67 17.18
CA ASP A 28 -9.95 -13.62 17.21
C ASP A 28 -10.09 -14.60 16.04
N VAL A 29 -9.08 -14.64 15.18
CA VAL A 29 -9.07 -15.45 13.94
C VAL A 29 -7.81 -16.29 13.90
N LYS A 30 -7.96 -17.58 13.56
CA LYS A 30 -6.86 -18.46 13.27
C LYS A 30 -6.56 -18.46 11.78
N THR A 31 -5.30 -18.16 11.42
CA THR A 31 -4.85 -18.16 10.00
C THR A 31 -4.78 -19.59 9.46
N GLU A 32 -4.65 -19.73 8.13
CA GLU A 32 -4.44 -21.04 7.49
C GLU A 32 -3.16 -21.76 7.96
N ASP A 33 -2.13 -20.99 8.37
CA ASP A 33 -0.89 -21.51 8.94
C ASP A 33 -0.98 -21.79 10.46
N GLY A 34 -2.15 -21.57 11.06
CA GLY A 34 -2.42 -21.84 12.46
C GLY A 34 -2.07 -20.73 13.43
N ALA A 35 -1.55 -19.59 12.98
CA ALA A 35 -1.27 -18.44 13.83
C ALA A 35 -2.57 -17.76 14.31
N LEU A 36 -2.56 -17.26 15.54
CA LEU A 36 -3.69 -16.48 16.07
C LEU A 36 -3.50 -15.00 15.76
N THR A 37 -4.58 -14.37 15.33
CA THR A 37 -4.61 -12.92 15.05
C THR A 37 -5.84 -12.29 15.68
N ARG A 38 -5.73 -11.02 15.96
CA ARG A 38 -6.86 -10.12 16.22
C ARG A 38 -7.16 -9.37 14.94
N GLU A 39 -8.35 -9.50 14.38
CA GLU A 39 -8.70 -9.02 13.03
C GLU A 39 -9.88 -8.06 13.03
N ALA A 40 -9.75 -6.99 12.22
CA ALA A 40 -10.84 -6.13 11.80
C ALA A 40 -11.00 -6.23 10.27
N ARG A 41 -12.22 -6.44 9.82
CA ARG A 41 -12.53 -6.55 8.38
C ARG A 41 -12.92 -5.21 7.77
N ASN A 42 -12.50 -4.97 6.53
CA ASN A 42 -12.86 -3.79 5.75
C ASN A 42 -12.51 -2.47 6.47
N PHE A 43 -11.26 -2.38 6.94
CA PHE A 43 -10.80 -1.22 7.67
C PHE A 43 -10.18 -0.19 6.73
N LEU A 44 -10.84 0.97 6.59
CA LEU A 44 -10.39 2.07 5.75
C LEU A 44 -9.79 3.18 6.62
N VAL A 45 -8.58 3.60 6.27
CA VAL A 45 -7.83 4.63 7.01
C VAL A 45 -7.28 5.67 6.05
N THR A 46 -7.59 6.95 6.30
CA THR A 46 -7.05 8.08 5.56
C THR A 46 -6.11 8.91 6.41
N VAL A 47 -4.89 9.12 5.90
CA VAL A 47 -3.86 9.97 6.49
C VAL A 47 -3.78 11.27 5.70
N LYS A 48 -3.93 12.43 6.37
CA LYS A 48 -3.92 13.75 5.72
C LYS A 48 -2.53 14.21 5.31
N TYR A 49 -1.53 13.96 6.16
CA TYR A 49 -0.14 14.39 5.97
C TYR A 49 0.80 13.18 5.94
N PRO A 50 0.79 12.37 4.85
CA PRO A 50 1.46 11.07 4.81
C PRO A 50 2.99 11.14 4.90
N LEU A 51 3.60 12.30 4.66
CA LEU A 51 5.05 12.49 4.77
C LEU A 51 5.51 12.91 6.18
N GLN A 52 4.59 13.17 7.11
CA GLN A 52 4.91 13.66 8.44
C GLN A 52 4.87 12.56 9.51
N GLY A 53 5.60 12.78 10.62
CA GLY A 53 5.55 11.90 11.80
C GLY A 53 6.34 10.60 11.66
N TRP A 54 7.38 10.60 10.88
CA TRP A 54 8.29 9.45 10.71
C TRP A 54 9.60 9.63 11.49
N PRO A 55 10.22 8.53 12.02
CA PRO A 55 9.64 7.17 12.12
C PRO A 55 8.54 7.10 13.20
N ILE A 56 7.67 6.09 13.09
CA ILE A 56 6.62 5.86 14.10
C ILE A 56 7.23 5.17 15.32
N GLN A 57 7.18 5.83 16.46
CA GLN A 57 7.73 5.29 17.70
C GLN A 57 7.02 4.00 18.11
N GLY A 58 7.80 2.97 18.45
CA GLY A 58 7.30 1.65 18.86
C GLY A 58 6.84 0.74 17.74
N SER A 59 7.01 1.14 16.47
CA SER A 59 6.68 0.31 15.31
C SER A 59 7.74 -0.75 14.97
N GLY A 60 8.92 -0.65 15.58
CA GLY A 60 10.07 -1.50 15.23
C GLY A 60 10.84 -1.05 13.98
N TRP A 61 10.40 0.01 13.32
CA TRP A 61 11.05 0.57 12.14
C TRP A 61 11.79 1.87 12.47
N ASP A 62 13.08 1.91 12.21
CA ASP A 62 13.85 3.15 12.19
C ASP A 62 13.80 3.81 10.79
N LEU A 63 14.32 5.03 10.70
CA LEU A 63 14.28 5.79 9.44
C LEU A 63 15.14 5.13 8.34
N MET A 64 16.27 4.52 8.70
CA MET A 64 17.16 3.88 7.73
C MET A 64 16.51 2.65 7.11
N ALA A 65 15.87 1.80 7.92
CA ALA A 65 15.13 0.64 7.44
C ALA A 65 13.92 1.03 6.59
N LEU A 66 13.21 2.11 6.96
CA LEU A 66 12.10 2.65 6.16
C LEU A 66 12.56 3.19 4.81
N GLU A 67 13.67 3.93 4.77
CA GLU A 67 14.25 4.43 3.51
C GLU A 67 14.68 3.26 2.60
N GLU A 68 15.33 2.24 3.15
CA GLU A 68 15.71 1.06 2.37
C GLU A 68 14.47 0.31 1.85
N TYR A 69 13.45 0.10 2.69
CA TYR A 69 12.19 -0.50 2.26
C TYR A 69 11.53 0.30 1.13
N SER A 70 11.53 1.63 1.22
CA SER A 70 10.92 2.48 0.20
C SER A 70 11.59 2.39 -1.16
N LYS A 71 12.92 2.18 -1.20
CA LYS A 71 13.67 1.95 -2.45
C LYS A 71 13.22 0.65 -3.11
N HIS A 72 13.01 -0.42 -2.33
CA HIS A 72 12.52 -1.70 -2.85
C HIS A 72 11.10 -1.60 -3.43
N MET A 73 10.28 -0.65 -2.99
CA MET A 73 8.94 -0.45 -3.54
C MET A 73 8.91 0.14 -4.95
N VAL A 74 10.03 0.67 -5.44
CA VAL A 74 10.18 1.22 -6.80
C VAL A 74 11.27 0.53 -7.63
N ASP A 75 11.88 -0.53 -7.08
CA ASP A 75 12.90 -1.33 -7.76
C ASP A 75 12.24 -2.47 -8.53
N ALA A 76 12.52 -2.56 -9.84
CA ALA A 76 12.02 -3.64 -10.69
C ALA A 76 12.62 -5.01 -10.37
N ASP A 77 13.82 -5.07 -9.76
CA ASP A 77 14.48 -6.30 -9.38
C ASP A 77 13.85 -6.88 -8.08
N PRO A 78 13.29 -8.09 -8.11
CA PRO A 78 12.75 -8.74 -6.92
C PRO A 78 13.84 -9.21 -5.93
N ARG A 79 15.13 -9.10 -6.27
CA ARG A 79 16.30 -9.44 -5.43
C ARG A 79 16.23 -10.86 -4.84
N GLY A 80 15.76 -11.82 -5.64
CA GLY A 80 15.66 -13.24 -5.26
C GLY A 80 14.43 -13.60 -4.42
N PHE A 81 13.51 -12.66 -4.16
CA PHE A 81 12.20 -12.97 -3.58
C PHE A 81 11.22 -13.45 -4.66
N ASP A 82 10.22 -14.24 -4.27
CA ASP A 82 9.13 -14.68 -5.17
C ASP A 82 8.41 -13.49 -5.82
N TYR A 83 8.33 -12.37 -5.11
CA TYR A 83 7.87 -11.07 -5.59
C TYR A 83 8.39 -9.93 -4.71
N SER A 84 8.41 -8.72 -5.26
CA SER A 84 8.45 -7.46 -4.53
C SER A 84 7.34 -6.54 -5.05
N TYR A 85 6.93 -5.55 -4.26
CA TYR A 85 6.00 -4.55 -4.77
C TYR A 85 6.60 -3.76 -5.94
N GLY A 86 7.89 -3.40 -5.83
CA GLY A 86 8.60 -2.72 -6.90
C GLY A 86 8.61 -3.50 -8.20
N ASN A 87 8.92 -4.79 -8.15
CA ASN A 87 8.87 -5.66 -9.33
C ASN A 87 7.46 -5.67 -9.95
N ARG A 88 6.42 -5.84 -9.10
CA ARG A 88 5.03 -5.84 -9.59
C ARG A 88 4.59 -4.48 -10.16
N LEU A 89 5.11 -3.38 -9.64
CA LEU A 89 4.76 -2.03 -10.12
C LEU A 89 5.58 -1.61 -11.35
N ARG A 90 6.84 -2.07 -11.49
CA ARG A 90 7.78 -1.63 -12.52
C ARG A 90 8.05 -2.65 -13.62
N ALA A 91 7.79 -3.93 -13.37
CA ALA A 91 8.02 -5.03 -14.31
C ALA A 91 6.85 -6.01 -14.32
N TYR A 92 5.61 -5.49 -14.44
CA TYR A 92 4.40 -6.30 -14.46
C TYR A 92 4.27 -7.05 -15.79
N GLU A 93 4.18 -8.37 -15.71
CA GLU A 93 3.93 -9.20 -16.90
C GLU A 93 2.45 -9.12 -17.27
N SER A 94 2.17 -8.70 -18.50
CA SER A 94 0.82 -8.63 -19.04
C SER A 94 0.80 -9.07 -20.50
N PHE A 95 -0.33 -9.55 -20.97
CA PHE A 95 -0.57 -9.78 -22.37
C PHE A 95 -1.22 -8.53 -22.96
N ILE A 96 -0.54 -7.92 -23.95
CA ILE A 96 -1.08 -6.78 -24.71
C ILE A 96 -1.96 -7.28 -25.85
N ASP A 97 -1.62 -8.43 -26.39
CA ASP A 97 -2.43 -9.18 -27.34
C ASP A 97 -2.36 -10.69 -27.00
N ASP A 98 -3.16 -11.51 -27.66
CA ASP A 98 -3.28 -12.96 -27.39
C ASP A 98 -2.00 -13.76 -27.64
N ARG A 99 -0.89 -13.14 -28.03
CA ARG A 99 0.29 -13.82 -28.54
C ARG A 99 1.59 -13.55 -27.83
N GLN A 100 1.72 -12.43 -27.10
CA GLN A 100 3.00 -12.03 -26.49
C GLN A 100 2.82 -11.43 -25.10
N ALA A 101 3.51 -12.00 -24.10
CA ALA A 101 3.69 -11.38 -22.81
C ALA A 101 4.62 -10.17 -22.96
N SER A 102 4.23 -9.05 -22.39
CA SER A 102 5.04 -7.83 -22.34
C SER A 102 5.26 -7.41 -20.90
N ILE A 103 6.43 -6.87 -20.63
CA ILE A 103 6.74 -6.25 -19.34
C ILE A 103 6.19 -4.82 -19.37
N PHE A 104 5.45 -4.46 -18.33
CA PHE A 104 4.74 -3.20 -18.23
C PHE A 104 5.19 -2.43 -17.00
N ASP A 105 5.80 -1.26 -17.19
CA ASP A 105 6.09 -0.33 -16.10
C ASP A 105 4.83 0.46 -15.76
N GLN A 106 4.08 -0.04 -14.76
CA GLN A 106 2.82 0.59 -14.35
C GLN A 106 3.04 1.97 -13.76
N LEU A 107 4.15 2.17 -13.01
CA LEU A 107 4.45 3.46 -12.38
C LEU A 107 4.69 4.55 -13.43
N GLU A 108 5.48 4.27 -14.48
CA GLU A 108 5.69 5.20 -15.57
C GLU A 108 4.38 5.49 -16.33
N ASN A 109 3.61 4.46 -16.58
CA ASN A 109 2.35 4.59 -17.32
C ASN A 109 1.29 5.42 -16.57
N VAL A 110 1.17 5.27 -15.24
CA VAL A 110 0.23 6.11 -14.48
C VAL A 110 0.68 7.57 -14.41
N ILE A 111 2.01 7.84 -14.33
CA ILE A 111 2.55 9.19 -14.42
C ILE A 111 2.19 9.83 -15.76
N ASN A 112 2.43 9.12 -16.87
CA ASN A 112 2.09 9.59 -18.19
C ASN A 112 0.58 9.81 -18.36
N LYS A 113 -0.24 8.92 -17.83
CA LYS A 113 -1.69 9.03 -17.85
C LYS A 113 -2.21 10.25 -17.09
N LEU A 114 -1.64 10.53 -15.91
CA LEU A 114 -1.98 11.72 -15.12
C LEU A 114 -1.46 13.01 -15.77
N ARG A 115 -0.34 12.96 -16.51
CA ARG A 115 0.17 14.11 -17.29
C ARG A 115 -0.72 14.45 -18.48
N GLU A 116 -1.25 13.43 -19.16
CA GLU A 116 -2.18 13.59 -20.27
C GLU A 116 -3.55 14.12 -19.83
N ALA A 117 -4.04 13.65 -18.68
CA ALA A 117 -5.38 13.96 -18.17
C ALA A 117 -5.39 13.92 -16.64
N GLN A 118 -5.26 15.08 -15.99
CA GLN A 118 -5.19 15.16 -14.52
C GLN A 118 -6.48 14.67 -13.84
N GLU A 119 -7.63 14.82 -14.48
CA GLU A 119 -8.94 14.39 -13.95
C GLU A 119 -9.22 12.90 -14.15
N THR A 120 -8.29 12.15 -14.74
CA THR A 120 -8.47 10.72 -15.02
C THR A 120 -8.86 9.94 -13.77
N ARG A 121 -9.63 8.87 -13.97
CA ARG A 121 -9.95 7.84 -12.98
C ARG A 121 -9.39 6.48 -13.41
N ARG A 122 -8.33 6.50 -14.24
CA ARG A 122 -7.71 5.29 -14.83
C ARG A 122 -6.24 5.15 -14.44
N ALA A 123 -5.74 5.95 -13.47
CA ALA A 123 -4.38 5.85 -12.98
C ALA A 123 -4.31 4.78 -11.88
N ILE A 124 -4.37 3.53 -12.29
CA ILE A 124 -4.44 2.34 -11.43
C ILE A 124 -3.22 1.47 -11.69
N MET A 125 -2.61 0.95 -10.62
CA MET A 125 -1.58 -0.08 -10.63
C MET A 125 -2.06 -1.29 -9.85
N VAL A 126 -1.75 -2.50 -10.34
CA VAL A 126 -2.12 -3.76 -9.69
C VAL A 126 -0.88 -4.59 -9.41
N THR A 127 -0.88 -5.33 -8.31
CA THR A 127 0.24 -6.20 -7.94
C THR A 127 -0.13 -7.68 -7.99
N TRP A 128 -1.42 -7.98 -8.01
CA TRP A 128 -1.95 -9.34 -8.00
C TRP A 128 -2.04 -9.91 -9.41
N TYR A 129 -1.51 -11.13 -9.59
CA TYR A 129 -1.80 -11.97 -10.75
C TYR A 129 -2.87 -13.01 -10.41
N PRO A 130 -3.78 -13.36 -11.31
CA PRO A 130 -4.74 -14.44 -11.07
C PRO A 130 -4.08 -15.77 -10.66
N SER A 131 -2.87 -16.05 -11.16
CA SER A 131 -2.09 -17.23 -10.83
C SER A 131 -1.53 -17.24 -9.40
N ASP A 132 -1.48 -16.08 -8.72
CA ASP A 132 -0.97 -15.97 -7.35
C ASP A 132 -1.81 -16.77 -6.35
N ILE A 133 -3.10 -17.03 -6.66
CA ILE A 133 -3.97 -17.88 -5.81
C ILE A 133 -3.38 -19.26 -5.52
N LYS A 134 -2.48 -19.75 -6.37
CA LYS A 134 -1.84 -21.07 -6.26
C LYS A 134 -0.48 -21.02 -5.53
N LYS A 135 0.02 -19.83 -5.19
CA LYS A 135 1.34 -19.63 -4.58
C LYS A 135 1.21 -19.43 -3.08
N LYS A 136 2.27 -19.78 -2.35
CA LYS A 136 2.36 -19.57 -0.90
C LYS A 136 2.67 -18.10 -0.57
N ASN A 137 3.67 -17.53 -1.23
CA ASN A 137 4.10 -16.15 -1.01
C ASN A 137 3.49 -15.24 -2.07
N VAL A 138 2.53 -14.42 -1.68
CA VAL A 138 1.75 -13.58 -2.60
C VAL A 138 1.56 -12.16 -2.07
N PRO A 139 1.39 -11.15 -2.94
CA PRO A 139 1.23 -9.77 -2.53
C PRO A 139 0.07 -9.57 -1.55
N CYS A 140 0.33 -8.82 -0.47
CA CYS A 140 -0.72 -8.35 0.44
C CYS A 140 -1.42 -7.11 -0.11
N MET A 141 -0.67 -6.13 -0.64
CA MET A 141 -1.23 -5.03 -1.41
C MET A 141 -1.62 -5.55 -2.79
N ILE A 142 -2.83 -5.28 -3.22
CA ILE A 142 -3.36 -5.78 -4.51
C ILE A 142 -3.56 -4.68 -5.55
N MET A 143 -3.79 -3.44 -5.12
CA MET A 143 -4.07 -2.33 -6.02
C MET A 143 -3.65 -1.00 -5.40
N VAL A 144 -3.20 -0.08 -6.24
CA VAL A 144 -3.02 1.34 -5.93
C VAL A 144 -3.78 2.17 -6.97
N ASP A 145 -4.62 3.08 -6.50
CA ASP A 145 -5.34 4.07 -7.31
C ASP A 145 -4.82 5.47 -7.00
N LEU A 146 -4.67 6.29 -8.05
CA LEU A 146 -4.15 7.64 -7.98
C LEU A 146 -5.13 8.64 -8.60
N LEU A 147 -5.46 9.68 -7.86
CA LEU A 147 -6.35 10.75 -8.31
C LEU A 147 -5.72 12.12 -8.06
N ILE A 148 -5.76 13.01 -9.05
CA ILE A 148 -5.48 14.43 -8.82
C ILE A 148 -6.81 15.16 -8.68
N ARG A 149 -7.01 15.84 -7.55
CA ARG A 149 -8.21 16.66 -7.28
C ARG A 149 -7.78 17.93 -6.56
N ALA A 150 -8.31 19.06 -7.01
CA ALA A 150 -7.96 20.40 -6.48
C ALA A 150 -6.43 20.62 -6.41
N GLY A 151 -5.68 20.19 -7.44
CA GLY A 151 -4.23 20.35 -7.52
C GLY A 151 -3.42 19.43 -6.60
N LYS A 152 -4.06 18.44 -5.96
CA LYS A 152 -3.40 17.50 -5.01
C LYS A 152 -3.52 16.07 -5.49
N LEU A 153 -2.41 15.35 -5.39
CA LEU A 153 -2.37 13.91 -5.66
C LEU A 153 -2.87 13.14 -4.43
N HIS A 154 -3.87 12.33 -4.62
CA HIS A 154 -4.40 11.40 -3.62
C HIS A 154 -4.08 9.97 -4.03
N LEU A 155 -3.71 9.14 -3.05
CA LEU A 155 -3.40 7.73 -3.25
C LEU A 155 -4.30 6.86 -2.37
N THR A 156 -4.90 5.83 -2.96
CA THR A 156 -5.60 4.78 -2.24
C THR A 156 -4.96 3.44 -2.54
N ALA A 157 -4.53 2.71 -1.50
CA ALA A 157 -3.98 1.37 -1.63
C ALA A 157 -4.90 0.34 -0.98
N ILE A 158 -5.17 -0.76 -1.69
CA ILE A 158 -6.01 -1.87 -1.21
C ILE A 158 -5.13 -3.06 -0.85
N PHE A 159 -5.34 -3.57 0.35
CA PHE A 159 -4.65 -4.74 0.89
C PHE A 159 -5.65 -5.86 1.17
N ARG A 160 -5.42 -7.06 0.61
CA ARG A 160 -6.22 -8.25 0.94
C ARG A 160 -6.01 -8.70 2.38
N SER A 161 -4.80 -8.52 2.89
CA SER A 161 -4.32 -8.89 4.21
C SER A 161 -3.27 -7.86 4.65
N HIS A 162 -3.37 -7.33 5.86
CA HIS A 162 -2.50 -6.23 6.31
C HIS A 162 -2.16 -6.38 7.78
N ASP A 163 -0.91 -6.75 8.07
CA ASP A 163 -0.36 -6.72 9.43
C ASP A 163 -0.18 -5.26 9.85
N ILE A 164 -1.07 -4.80 10.70
CA ILE A 164 -1.12 -3.39 11.14
C ILE A 164 0.02 -3.07 12.09
N ALA A 165 0.43 -4.03 12.90
CA ALA A 165 1.48 -3.78 13.89
C ALA A 165 2.86 -3.66 13.26
N ARG A 166 3.19 -4.53 12.29
CA ARG A 166 4.55 -4.70 11.77
C ARG A 166 4.72 -4.18 10.35
N ALA A 167 3.78 -4.48 9.42
CA ALA A 167 3.94 -4.17 8.01
C ALA A 167 3.35 -2.82 7.58
N TRP A 168 2.23 -2.40 8.18
CA TRP A 168 1.54 -1.15 7.80
C TRP A 168 2.46 0.08 7.84
N PRO A 169 3.33 0.28 8.87
CA PRO A 169 4.23 1.44 8.90
C PRO A 169 5.15 1.51 7.68
N ALA A 170 5.82 0.41 7.34
CA ALA A 170 6.71 0.36 6.19
C ALA A 170 5.97 0.52 4.86
N ASN A 171 4.80 -0.12 4.72
CA ASN A 171 3.98 -0.02 3.52
C ASN A 171 3.52 1.43 3.28
N VAL A 172 3.02 2.11 4.32
CA VAL A 172 2.58 3.52 4.21
C VAL A 172 3.75 4.45 3.96
N TYR A 173 4.90 4.20 4.58
CA TYR A 173 6.11 4.97 4.28
C TYR A 173 6.50 4.84 2.80
N GLY A 174 6.62 3.63 2.29
CA GLY A 174 6.96 3.37 0.89
C GLY A 174 5.93 3.96 -0.07
N LEU A 175 4.64 3.82 0.20
CA LEU A 175 3.57 4.44 -0.59
C LEU A 175 3.65 5.97 -0.57
N SER A 176 4.01 6.59 0.57
CA SER A 176 4.19 8.02 0.66
C SER A 176 5.37 8.52 -0.19
N LYS A 177 6.44 7.71 -0.34
CA LYS A 177 7.57 8.01 -1.24
C LYS A 177 7.19 7.87 -2.71
N ILE A 178 6.42 6.84 -3.08
CA ILE A 178 5.84 6.71 -4.43
C ILE A 178 4.97 7.94 -4.74
N MET A 179 4.09 8.31 -3.81
CA MET A 179 3.23 9.48 -3.95
C MET A 179 4.04 10.77 -4.14
N LYS A 180 5.13 10.96 -3.36
CA LYS A 180 6.04 12.09 -3.50
C LYS A 180 6.70 12.11 -4.88
N LEU A 181 7.26 11.00 -5.33
CA LEU A 181 7.90 10.86 -6.65
C LEU A 181 6.94 11.26 -7.78
N ILE A 182 5.70 10.76 -7.74
CA ILE A 182 4.69 11.07 -8.76
C ILE A 182 4.30 12.56 -8.69
N ALA A 183 4.04 13.10 -7.51
CA ALA A 183 3.64 14.48 -7.31
C ALA A 183 4.71 15.47 -7.83
N GLU A 184 5.98 15.21 -7.52
CA GLU A 184 7.13 15.99 -7.99
C GLU A 184 7.25 15.94 -9.53
N SER A 185 7.07 14.76 -10.16
CA SER A 185 7.14 14.61 -11.62
C SER A 185 6.01 15.32 -12.37
N LEU A 186 4.89 15.58 -11.70
CA LEU A 186 3.70 16.23 -12.27
C LEU A 186 3.55 17.70 -11.83
N GLY A 187 4.37 18.16 -10.88
CA GLY A 187 4.26 19.53 -10.35
C GLY A 187 2.99 19.78 -9.56
N VAL A 188 2.45 18.77 -8.84
CA VAL A 188 1.25 18.89 -8.03
C VAL A 188 1.56 18.72 -6.54
N GLU A 189 0.66 19.20 -5.67
CA GLU A 189 0.79 19.01 -4.23
C GLU A 189 0.44 17.59 -3.81
N ILE A 190 0.93 17.18 -2.63
CA ILE A 190 0.56 15.92 -2.00
C ILE A 190 -0.75 16.10 -1.25
N GLY A 191 -1.71 15.25 -1.54
CA GLY A 191 -3.00 15.14 -0.86
C GLY A 191 -2.98 14.06 0.22
N THR A 192 -4.04 13.25 0.27
CA THR A 192 -4.22 12.20 1.29
C THR A 192 -3.71 10.84 0.81
N LEU A 193 -3.22 10.02 1.74
CA LEU A 193 -2.95 8.61 1.54
C LEU A 193 -4.00 7.80 2.29
N THR A 194 -4.68 6.91 1.58
CA THR A 194 -5.70 6.02 2.14
C THR A 194 -5.28 4.58 2.00
N THR A 195 -5.39 3.78 3.06
CA THR A 195 -5.28 2.32 3.00
C THR A 195 -6.64 1.69 3.26
N PHE A 196 -7.05 0.77 2.40
CA PHE A 196 -8.21 -0.08 2.62
C PHE A 196 -7.73 -1.51 2.83
N SER A 197 -7.86 -2.00 4.06
CA SER A 197 -7.43 -3.33 4.46
C SER A 197 -8.65 -4.24 4.60
N ILE A 198 -8.79 -5.23 3.70
CA ILE A 198 -9.90 -6.20 3.75
C ILE A 198 -9.79 -7.02 5.03
N SER A 199 -8.59 -7.53 5.36
CA SER A 199 -8.25 -8.10 6.66
C SER A 199 -7.15 -7.25 7.29
N ALA A 200 -7.49 -6.38 8.23
CA ALA A 200 -6.55 -5.63 9.06
C ALA A 200 -6.31 -6.40 10.36
N HIS A 201 -5.10 -6.90 10.59
CA HIS A 201 -4.87 -7.79 11.72
C HIS A 201 -3.59 -7.48 12.49
N ILE A 202 -3.53 -8.03 13.71
CA ILE A 202 -2.37 -8.03 14.60
C ILE A 202 -2.17 -9.48 15.06
N TYR A 203 -0.96 -10.00 14.90
CA TYR A 203 -0.61 -11.32 15.40
C TYR A 203 -0.60 -11.34 16.93
N ARG A 204 -1.17 -12.41 17.50
CA ARG A 204 -1.06 -12.72 18.92
C ARG A 204 0.26 -13.49 19.16
N GLU A 205 1.00 -13.07 20.18
CA GLU A 205 2.19 -13.79 20.66
C GLU A 205 1.77 -14.99 21.52
#